data_4a57fa94bba5f3c68ddf252d2b9b3637
#
_entry.id   4a57fa94bba5f3c68ddf252d2b9b3637
#
_cell.length_a   1.000
_cell.length_b   1.000
_cell.length_c   1.000
_cell.angle_alpha   90.00
_cell.angle_beta   90.00
_cell.angle_gamma   90.00
#
_symmetry.space_group_name_H-M   'P 1'
#
loop_
_entity.id
_entity.type
_entity.pdbx_description
1 polymer ?
#
loop_
_entity_poly.entity_id
_entity_poly.type
_entity_poly.pdbx_seq_one_letter_code
_entity_poly.pdbx_strand_id
1 'polypeptide(L)'
;MGVSDIVISPAPADVVRRQYLASAAGDLEALRATLAPDVEWTEMAGFPLAGTYRTPDGVTSNVMEALAGEWDDWTAHDDTYVVNGENVVVLARYTAVNRATRKPIDVRVAHHFVVRGGLIVRFEQFVDTALVREAMAD
;
A
#
# COMPACT_ATOMS: atom_id res chain seq x y z
N MET A 1 19.75 -29.94 21.09
CA MET A 1 19.54 -28.67 20.38
C MET A 1 18.18 -28.70 19.72
N GLY A 2 17.31 -27.85 20.15
CA GLY A 2 15.95 -27.77 19.62
C GLY A 2 15.75 -26.70 18.57
N VAL A 3 14.87 -26.99 17.61
CA VAL A 3 14.42 -25.99 16.63
C VAL A 3 13.62 -24.84 17.26
N SER A 4 13.19 -25.01 18.53
CA SER A 4 12.48 -23.99 19.30
C SER A 4 13.31 -22.71 19.53
N ASP A 5 14.63 -22.78 19.38
CA ASP A 5 15.51 -21.64 19.52
C ASP A 5 15.64 -20.83 18.22
N ILE A 6 15.05 -21.31 17.13
CA ILE A 6 15.09 -20.65 15.83
C ILE A 6 13.91 -19.69 15.73
N VAL A 7 14.22 -18.39 15.63
CA VAL A 7 13.21 -17.36 15.36
C VAL A 7 13.10 -17.19 13.84
N ILE A 8 11.93 -17.52 13.29
CA ILE A 8 11.68 -17.41 11.85
C ILE A 8 10.74 -16.23 11.64
N SER A 9 11.22 -15.19 10.96
CA SER A 9 10.36 -14.08 10.54
C SER A 9 9.44 -14.53 9.41
N PRO A 10 8.22 -13.98 9.31
CA PRO A 10 7.34 -14.24 8.18
C PRO A 10 8.03 -13.91 6.86
N ALA A 11 7.75 -14.70 5.83
CA ALA A 11 8.25 -14.43 4.49
C ALA A 11 7.79 -13.03 4.03
N PRO A 12 8.64 -12.24 3.36
CA PRO A 12 8.30 -10.89 2.94
C PRO A 12 6.99 -10.80 2.15
N ALA A 13 6.76 -11.71 1.21
CA ALA A 13 5.51 -11.72 0.44
C ALA A 13 4.28 -11.92 1.32
N ASP A 14 4.38 -12.71 2.39
CA ASP A 14 3.25 -12.95 3.29
C ASP A 14 2.89 -11.70 4.09
N VAL A 15 3.89 -10.93 4.51
CA VAL A 15 3.66 -9.65 5.19
C VAL A 15 2.95 -8.67 4.24
N VAL A 16 3.39 -8.61 2.99
CA VAL A 16 2.77 -7.74 1.97
C VAL A 16 1.33 -8.18 1.69
N ARG A 17 1.05 -9.48 1.58
CA ARG A 17 -0.32 -9.98 1.40
C ARG A 17 -1.23 -9.57 2.55
N ARG A 18 -0.74 -9.61 3.79
CA ARG A 18 -1.52 -9.15 4.96
C ARG A 18 -1.84 -7.67 4.86
N GLN A 19 -0.92 -6.86 4.33
CA GLN A 19 -1.16 -5.43 4.12
C GLN A 19 -2.32 -5.22 3.15
N TYR A 20 -2.34 -5.92 2.01
CA TYR A 20 -3.46 -5.79 1.06
C TYR A 20 -4.78 -6.29 1.64
N LEU A 21 -4.76 -7.39 2.38
CA LEU A 21 -5.97 -7.92 3.03
C LEU A 21 -6.53 -6.95 4.06
N ALA A 22 -5.67 -6.37 4.89
CA ALA A 22 -6.07 -5.37 5.88
C ALA A 22 -6.63 -4.11 5.23
N SER A 23 -5.99 -3.65 4.16
CA SER A 23 -6.46 -2.49 3.39
C SER A 23 -7.84 -2.76 2.77
N ALA A 24 -8.02 -3.92 2.14
CA ALA A 24 -9.30 -4.30 1.53
C ALA A 24 -10.43 -4.43 2.57
N ALA A 25 -10.11 -4.86 3.78
CA ALA A 25 -11.07 -5.00 4.87
C ALA A 25 -11.36 -3.66 5.59
N GLY A 26 -10.60 -2.61 5.30
CA GLY A 26 -10.68 -1.36 6.05
C GLY A 26 -10.20 -1.49 7.49
N ASP A 27 -9.39 -2.50 7.78
CA ASP A 27 -8.87 -2.79 9.12
C ASP A 27 -7.55 -2.05 9.32
N LEU A 28 -7.66 -0.80 9.79
CA LEU A 28 -6.50 0.08 9.95
C LEU A 28 -5.54 -0.41 11.04
N GLU A 29 -6.05 -1.06 12.08
CA GLU A 29 -5.20 -1.63 13.12
C GLU A 29 -4.35 -2.78 12.58
N ALA A 30 -4.95 -3.70 11.82
CA ALA A 30 -4.23 -4.79 11.17
C ALA A 30 -3.21 -4.25 10.16
N LEU A 31 -3.56 -3.18 9.43
CA LEU A 31 -2.64 -2.52 8.51
C LEU A 31 -1.42 -1.96 9.25
N ARG A 32 -1.63 -1.20 10.33
CA ARG A 32 -0.54 -0.66 11.15
C ARG A 32 0.38 -1.75 11.68
N ALA A 33 -0.18 -2.90 12.00
CA ALA A 33 0.60 -4.04 12.52
C ALA A 33 1.59 -4.62 11.50
N THR A 34 1.41 -4.34 10.20
CA THR A 34 2.36 -4.77 9.16
C THR A 34 3.51 -3.78 8.96
N LEU A 35 3.43 -2.58 9.54
CA LEU A 35 4.36 -1.49 9.28
C LEU A 35 5.37 -1.33 10.43
N ALA A 36 6.63 -1.08 10.07
CA ALA A 36 7.65 -0.73 11.06
C ALA A 36 7.32 0.64 11.69
N PRO A 37 7.72 0.87 12.96
CA PRO A 37 7.46 2.16 13.62
C PRO A 37 8.05 3.37 12.89
N ASP A 38 9.16 3.16 12.16
CA ASP A 38 9.87 4.18 11.39
C ASP A 38 9.72 3.96 9.88
N VAL A 39 8.61 3.38 9.46
CA VAL A 39 8.34 3.10 8.05
C VAL A 39 8.49 4.36 7.18
N GLU A 40 9.03 4.19 5.98
CA GLU A 40 9.03 5.23 4.95
C GLU A 40 8.04 4.81 3.85
N TRP A 41 6.88 5.42 3.87
CA TRP A 41 5.80 5.15 2.93
C TRP A 41 5.67 6.29 1.94
N THR A 42 6.06 6.07 0.69
CA THR A 42 6.10 7.11 -0.33
C THR A 42 4.99 6.91 -1.36
N GLU A 43 4.11 7.91 -1.46
CA GLU A 43 3.20 8.08 -2.57
C GLU A 43 3.91 8.97 -3.61
N MET A 44 3.93 8.54 -4.87
CA MET A 44 4.81 9.16 -5.86
C MET A 44 4.39 10.58 -6.24
N ALA A 45 5.36 11.35 -6.71
CA ALA A 45 5.11 12.67 -7.29
C ALA A 45 4.07 12.58 -8.41
N GLY A 46 3.15 13.53 -8.43
CA GLY A 46 2.03 13.53 -9.37
C GLY A 46 0.75 12.89 -8.85
N PHE A 47 0.85 11.99 -7.88
CA PHE A 47 -0.33 11.44 -7.20
C PHE A 47 -0.91 12.49 -6.24
N PRO A 48 -2.24 12.54 -6.05
CA PRO A 48 -2.87 13.56 -5.18
C PRO A 48 -2.35 13.59 -3.74
N LEU A 49 -1.90 12.44 -3.24
CA LEU A 49 -1.36 12.30 -1.88
C LEU A 49 0.17 12.18 -1.86
N ALA A 50 0.84 12.75 -2.88
CA ALA A 50 2.29 12.67 -3.02
C ALA A 50 3.02 13.10 -1.74
N GLY A 51 4.04 12.35 -1.36
CA GLY A 51 4.85 12.62 -0.18
C GLY A 51 5.32 11.35 0.49
N THR A 52 6.13 11.49 1.53
CA THR A 52 6.61 10.37 2.34
C THR A 52 6.03 10.49 3.76
N TYR A 53 5.37 9.44 4.19
CA TYR A 53 4.73 9.33 5.50
C TYR A 53 5.57 8.37 6.35
N ARG A 54 5.95 8.79 7.57
CA ARG A 54 7.02 8.14 8.32
C ARG A 54 6.58 7.39 9.56
N THR A 55 5.28 7.29 9.80
CA THR A 55 4.75 6.50 10.93
C THR A 55 3.57 5.68 10.47
N PRO A 56 3.28 4.55 11.12
CA PRO A 56 2.07 3.79 10.82
C PRO A 56 0.79 4.65 10.90
N ASP A 57 0.69 5.52 11.90
CA ASP A 57 -0.45 6.44 12.01
C ASP A 57 -0.49 7.44 10.86
N GLY A 58 0.66 7.95 10.44
CA GLY A 58 0.75 8.84 9.28
C GLY A 58 0.23 8.19 8.02
N VAL A 59 0.55 6.91 7.80
CA VAL A 59 0.07 6.15 6.66
C VAL A 59 -1.46 5.95 6.72
N THR A 60 -1.98 5.51 7.86
CA THR A 60 -3.41 5.24 7.99
C THR A 60 -4.24 6.53 7.93
N SER A 61 -3.81 7.60 8.60
CA SER A 61 -4.56 8.85 8.66
C SER A 61 -4.43 9.68 7.39
N ASN A 62 -3.23 9.78 6.82
CA ASN A 62 -2.98 10.71 5.71
C ASN A 62 -3.07 10.06 4.33
N VAL A 63 -3.07 8.74 4.25
CA VAL A 63 -3.22 8.03 2.98
C VAL A 63 -4.52 7.24 2.95
N MET A 64 -4.69 6.25 3.82
CA MET A 64 -5.83 5.34 3.75
C MET A 64 -7.16 6.04 4.02
N GLU A 65 -7.24 6.84 5.09
CA GLU A 65 -8.45 7.58 5.41
C GLU A 65 -8.73 8.69 4.39
N ALA A 66 -7.68 9.35 3.87
CA ALA A 66 -7.82 10.37 2.84
C ALA A 66 -8.39 9.76 1.55
N LEU A 67 -7.90 8.61 1.12
CA LEU A 67 -8.44 7.92 -0.05
C LEU A 67 -9.91 7.54 0.17
N ALA A 68 -10.24 7.00 1.33
CA ALA A 68 -11.62 6.62 1.67
C ALA A 68 -12.55 7.84 1.73
N GLY A 69 -12.03 9.02 2.03
CA GLY A 69 -12.79 10.27 2.05
C GLY A 69 -13.07 10.87 0.67
N GLU A 70 -12.19 10.65 -0.29
CA GLU A 70 -12.27 11.26 -1.62
C GLU A 70 -12.79 10.30 -2.70
N TRP A 71 -12.70 9.00 -2.47
CA TRP A 71 -13.05 7.97 -3.45
C TRP A 71 -14.01 6.96 -2.84
N ASP A 72 -14.94 6.48 -3.65
CA ASP A 72 -15.77 5.33 -3.30
C ASP A 72 -15.10 4.06 -3.82
N ASP A 73 -15.13 3.01 -2.98
CA ASP A 73 -14.66 1.68 -3.33
C ASP A 73 -13.19 1.62 -3.79
N TRP A 74 -12.33 2.44 -3.19
CA TRP A 74 -10.90 2.38 -3.48
C TRP A 74 -10.36 0.99 -3.17
N THR A 75 -9.90 0.30 -4.20
CA THR A 75 -9.40 -1.07 -4.08
C THR A 75 -8.09 -1.22 -4.82
N ALA A 76 -7.10 -1.77 -4.14
CA ALA A 76 -5.87 -2.20 -4.76
C ALA A 76 -5.98 -3.71 -5.04
N HIS A 77 -6.00 -4.08 -6.31
CA HIS A 77 -6.05 -5.48 -6.74
C HIS A 77 -4.62 -5.97 -6.93
N ASP A 78 -4.07 -6.66 -5.94
CA ASP A 78 -2.75 -7.26 -6.03
C ASP A 78 -2.77 -8.47 -6.96
N ASP A 79 -1.90 -8.45 -7.95
CA ASP A 79 -1.93 -9.40 -9.06
C ASP A 79 -0.68 -10.29 -9.06
N THR A 80 0.49 -9.70 -9.36
CA THR A 80 1.73 -10.44 -9.53
C THR A 80 2.76 -10.00 -8.50
N TYR A 81 3.35 -10.96 -7.81
CA TYR A 81 4.40 -10.71 -6.81
C TYR A 81 5.76 -11.11 -7.36
N VAL A 82 6.71 -10.19 -7.34
CA VAL A 82 8.10 -10.45 -7.70
C VAL A 82 8.94 -10.23 -6.45
N VAL A 83 9.59 -11.30 -5.98
CA VAL A 83 10.30 -11.29 -4.70
C VAL A 83 11.80 -11.51 -4.93
N ASN A 84 12.59 -10.66 -4.34
CA ASN A 84 14.04 -10.82 -4.29
C ASN A 84 14.53 -10.43 -2.88
N GLY A 85 14.76 -11.44 -2.04
CA GLY A 85 15.16 -11.21 -0.66
C GLY A 85 14.11 -10.40 0.10
N GLU A 86 14.50 -9.26 0.64
CA GLU A 86 13.63 -8.34 1.37
C GLU A 86 12.74 -7.50 0.44
N ASN A 87 13.02 -7.50 -0.86
CA ASN A 87 12.29 -6.70 -1.82
C ASN A 87 11.10 -7.47 -2.37
N VAL A 88 9.92 -6.84 -2.33
CA VAL A 88 8.70 -7.38 -2.93
C VAL A 88 8.12 -6.30 -3.83
N VAL A 89 8.03 -6.60 -5.12
CA VAL A 89 7.34 -5.74 -6.08
C VAL A 89 6.02 -6.39 -6.42
N VAL A 90 4.94 -5.64 -6.28
CA VAL A 90 3.60 -6.12 -6.61
C VAL A 90 3.08 -5.31 -7.78
N LEU A 91 2.78 -6.02 -8.88
CA LEU A 91 2.05 -5.44 -10.00
C LEU A 91 0.58 -5.53 -9.65
N ALA A 92 -0.10 -4.41 -9.68
CA ALA A 92 -1.45 -4.30 -9.17
C ALA A 92 -2.29 -3.36 -10.05
N ARG A 93 -3.50 -3.10 -9.60
CA ARG A 93 -4.44 -2.21 -10.27
C ARG A 93 -5.29 -1.52 -9.22
N TYR A 94 -5.48 -0.21 -9.36
CA TYR A 94 -6.47 0.50 -8.55
C TYR A 94 -7.77 0.62 -9.32
N THR A 95 -8.88 0.34 -8.65
CA THR A 95 -10.21 0.69 -9.11
C THR A 95 -10.92 1.51 -8.04
N ALA A 96 -11.64 2.53 -8.47
CA ALA A 96 -12.40 3.41 -7.58
C ALA A 96 -13.32 4.31 -8.40
N VAL A 97 -14.20 5.05 -7.72
CA VAL A 97 -14.99 6.13 -8.32
C VAL A 97 -14.71 7.40 -7.54
N ASN A 98 -14.29 8.47 -8.21
CA ASN A 98 -14.07 9.74 -7.54
C ASN A 98 -15.41 10.28 -7.03
N ARG A 99 -15.44 10.68 -5.77
CA ARG A 99 -16.69 11.07 -5.10
C ARG A 99 -17.26 12.38 -5.64
N ALA A 100 -16.39 13.33 -6.00
CA ALA A 100 -16.79 14.64 -6.49
C ALA A 100 -17.24 14.61 -7.95
N THR A 101 -16.48 13.93 -8.82
CA THR A 101 -16.71 13.93 -10.27
C THR A 101 -17.57 12.77 -10.74
N ARG A 102 -17.69 11.71 -9.93
CA ARG A 102 -18.33 10.44 -10.26
C ARG A 102 -17.66 9.68 -11.40
N LYS A 103 -16.41 10.02 -11.70
CA LYS A 103 -15.63 9.33 -12.74
C LYS A 103 -14.91 8.12 -12.15
N PRO A 104 -14.93 6.96 -12.84
CA PRO A 104 -14.20 5.78 -12.38
C PRO A 104 -12.74 5.84 -12.78
N ILE A 105 -11.91 5.11 -12.04
CA ILE A 105 -10.55 4.78 -12.46
C ILE A 105 -10.36 3.28 -12.53
N ASP A 106 -9.49 2.86 -13.44
CA ASP A 106 -8.95 1.51 -13.53
C ASP A 106 -7.51 1.69 -14.04
N VAL A 107 -6.56 1.78 -13.11
CA VAL A 107 -5.20 2.21 -13.43
C VAL A 107 -4.18 1.18 -12.97
N ARG A 108 -3.13 1.00 -13.78
CA ARG A 108 -2.03 0.13 -13.44
C ARG A 108 -1.13 0.78 -12.39
N VAL A 109 -0.63 -0.04 -11.49
CA VAL A 109 0.23 0.40 -10.39
C VAL A 109 1.28 -0.66 -10.11
N ALA A 110 2.44 -0.23 -9.66
CA ALA A 110 3.46 -1.09 -9.09
C ALA A 110 3.80 -0.57 -7.70
N HIS A 111 3.86 -1.48 -6.74
CA HIS A 111 4.25 -1.18 -5.36
C HIS A 111 5.57 -1.89 -5.07
N HIS A 112 6.56 -1.13 -4.63
CA HIS A 112 7.81 -1.70 -4.16
C HIS A 112 7.84 -1.66 -2.64
N PHE A 113 7.88 -2.82 -2.01
CA PHE A 113 8.00 -2.98 -0.57
C PHE A 113 9.39 -3.47 -0.21
N VAL A 114 9.93 -2.99 0.89
CA VAL A 114 11.07 -3.61 1.57
C VAL A 114 10.57 -4.11 2.92
N VAL A 115 10.75 -5.40 3.15
CA VAL A 115 10.28 -6.08 4.37
C VAL A 115 11.49 -6.60 5.13
N ARG A 116 11.60 -6.24 6.41
CA ARG A 116 12.71 -6.64 7.27
C ARG A 116 12.19 -6.99 8.65
N GLY A 117 12.60 -8.14 9.16
CA GLY A 117 12.17 -8.59 10.48
C GLY A 117 10.66 -8.74 10.60
N GLY A 118 9.99 -9.12 9.51
CA GLY A 118 8.54 -9.34 9.51
C GLY A 118 7.70 -8.08 9.42
N LEU A 119 8.31 -6.91 9.15
CA LEU A 119 7.62 -5.62 9.04
C LEU A 119 8.01 -4.91 7.75
N ILE A 120 7.07 -4.16 7.18
CA ILE A 120 7.33 -3.29 6.04
C ILE A 120 8.10 -2.08 6.56
N VAL A 121 9.35 -1.92 6.10
CA VAL A 121 10.19 -0.78 6.48
C VAL A 121 10.15 0.32 5.43
N ARG A 122 9.81 -0.03 4.18
CA ARG A 122 9.73 0.92 3.07
C ARG A 122 8.66 0.50 2.08
N PHE A 123 7.99 1.48 1.53
CA PHE A 123 7.01 1.34 0.45
C PHE A 123 7.18 2.50 -0.51
N GLU A 124 7.13 2.21 -1.79
CA GLU A 124 7.13 3.22 -2.85
C GLU A 124 6.12 2.85 -3.91
N GLN A 125 5.26 3.82 -4.25
CA GLN A 125 4.20 3.65 -5.24
C GLN A 125 4.65 4.17 -6.60
N PHE A 126 4.30 3.41 -7.66
CA PHE A 126 4.41 3.83 -9.06
C PHE A 126 3.05 3.65 -9.71
N VAL A 127 2.44 4.71 -10.17
CA VAL A 127 1.06 4.69 -10.64
C VAL A 127 0.90 5.62 -11.85
N ASP A 128 -0.09 5.33 -12.69
CA ASP A 128 -0.47 6.25 -13.77
C ASP A 128 -1.19 7.46 -13.19
N THR A 129 -0.42 8.47 -12.87
CA THR A 129 -0.92 9.67 -12.21
C THR A 129 -1.80 10.52 -13.13
N ALA A 130 -1.57 10.45 -14.45
CA ALA A 130 -2.38 11.20 -15.42
C ALA A 130 -3.84 10.71 -15.40
N LEU A 131 -4.05 9.38 -15.39
CA LEU A 131 -5.38 8.81 -15.36
C LEU A 131 -6.11 9.10 -14.03
N VAL A 132 -5.38 9.08 -12.92
CA VAL A 132 -5.97 9.43 -11.62
C VAL A 132 -6.43 10.89 -11.61
N ARG A 133 -5.57 11.80 -12.06
CA ARG A 133 -5.90 13.22 -12.11
C ARG A 133 -7.01 13.55 -13.09
N GLU A 134 -7.06 12.86 -14.22
CA GLU A 134 -8.15 13.00 -15.19
C GLU A 134 -9.50 12.69 -14.57
N ALA A 135 -9.58 11.66 -13.73
CA ALA A 135 -10.81 11.32 -13.04
C ALA A 135 -11.20 12.34 -11.95
N MET A 136 -10.24 13.13 -11.47
CA MET A 136 -10.50 14.19 -10.48
C MET A 136 -10.91 15.52 -11.12
N ALA A 137 -10.69 15.69 -12.41
CA ALA A 137 -10.98 16.92 -13.14
C ALA A 137 -12.43 16.95 -13.64
N ASP A 138 -13.02 18.11 -13.62
CA ASP A 138 -14.39 18.34 -14.13
C ASP A 138 -14.52 18.15 -15.65
#